data_7e8c4c8bab50beacb6e071b9ec925f6f
#
_entry.id   7e8c4c8bab50beacb6e071b9ec925f6f
#
_cell.length_a   1.000
_cell.length_b   1.000
_cell.length_c   1.000
_cell.angle_alpha   90.00
_cell.angle_beta   90.00
_cell.angle_gamma   90.00
#
_symmetry.space_group_name_H-M   'P 1'
#
loop_
_entity.id
_entity.type
_entity.pdbx_description
1 polymer ?
#
loop_
_entity_poly.entity_id
_entity_poly.type
_entity_poly.pdbx_seq_one_letter_code
_entity_poly.pdbx_strand_id
1 'polypeptide(L)'
;MDNQTFDYAAYIKGLVDRARAAQKIAEAEHDQARCDQLVEAVSYACLDENFRRTAAQMLVDEAGLGVVEHKFNKIRNKSMGVYRDMKGVKSVGVIETDSLHNTVTFIKPMGVIGAVLPLTNGEATPIVKSLWALKSRNAIIFSPSGKGKSTAMFVCDRIRAVLKEFGAPEDLVICIDQAGHAACDELLKQCDFIVATGGSKLVHNAYSSGTPAIGVGVGNVTTFIADDADLADAADKISRSKNFDFSSSCSSENSAVVDEKVYDAFVKELEAHDGYIIRQGSPEKEALCKVLWPEWPANHKLNKKTPARSPQVIMEMAGVKIPDNIKFIAVEEFDGAGEGYVFTGEKLTPVVTLLKAK
;
A
#
# COMPACT_ATOMS: atom_id res chain seq x y z
N MET A 1 17.25 -22.16 -32.90
CA MET A 1 16.35 -22.25 -31.74
C MET A 1 15.48 -21.03 -31.78
N ASP A 2 14.22 -21.20 -32.19
CA ASP A 2 13.27 -20.09 -32.30
C ASP A 2 13.08 -19.44 -30.91
N ASN A 3 13.53 -18.21 -30.81
CA ASN A 3 13.23 -17.33 -29.67
C ASN A 3 11.76 -16.91 -29.81
N GLN A 4 10.81 -17.83 -29.54
CA GLN A 4 9.41 -17.44 -29.41
C GLN A 4 9.31 -16.49 -28.22
N THR A 5 9.15 -15.22 -28.49
CA THR A 5 8.81 -14.21 -27.46
C THR A 5 7.47 -14.63 -26.84
N PHE A 6 7.41 -14.74 -25.51
CA PHE A 6 6.19 -15.12 -24.81
C PHE A 6 5.04 -14.16 -25.16
N ASP A 7 3.91 -14.70 -25.58
CA ASP A 7 2.74 -13.91 -25.98
C ASP A 7 1.94 -13.50 -24.73
N TYR A 8 2.32 -12.36 -24.17
CA TYR A 8 1.64 -11.79 -23.02
C TYR A 8 0.19 -11.37 -23.33
N ALA A 9 -0.13 -10.98 -24.56
CA ALA A 9 -1.48 -10.57 -24.92
C ALA A 9 -2.44 -11.77 -24.88
N ALA A 10 -2.07 -12.89 -25.49
CA ALA A 10 -2.86 -14.12 -25.45
C ALA A 10 -2.95 -14.71 -24.04
N TYR A 11 -1.85 -14.68 -23.28
CA TYR A 11 -1.80 -15.15 -21.90
C TYR A 11 -2.77 -14.35 -21.01
N ILE A 12 -2.69 -13.02 -21.00
CA ILE A 12 -3.56 -12.16 -20.20
C ILE A 12 -5.03 -12.31 -20.66
N LYS A 13 -5.26 -12.40 -21.97
CA LYS A 13 -6.60 -12.66 -22.49
C LYS A 13 -7.22 -13.92 -21.87
N GLY A 14 -6.46 -15.01 -21.79
CA GLY A 14 -6.91 -16.25 -21.16
C GLY A 14 -7.29 -16.08 -19.67
N LEU A 15 -6.52 -15.27 -18.91
CA LEU A 15 -6.84 -14.97 -17.52
C LEU A 15 -8.09 -14.08 -17.41
N VAL A 16 -8.23 -13.07 -18.26
CA VAL A 16 -9.41 -12.18 -18.27
C VAL A 16 -10.66 -12.95 -18.67
N ASP A 17 -10.61 -13.85 -19.64
CA ASP A 17 -11.75 -14.67 -20.06
C ASP A 17 -12.22 -15.59 -18.91
N ARG A 18 -11.31 -16.22 -18.16
CA ARG A 18 -11.62 -17.03 -16.97
C ARG A 18 -12.24 -16.18 -15.86
N ALA A 19 -11.62 -15.04 -15.53
CA ALA A 19 -12.13 -14.11 -14.53
C ALA A 19 -13.53 -13.60 -14.89
N ARG A 20 -13.75 -13.28 -16.17
CA ARG A 20 -15.05 -12.83 -16.68
C ARG A 20 -16.13 -13.89 -16.58
N ALA A 21 -15.80 -15.15 -16.86
CA ALA A 21 -16.74 -16.25 -16.67
C ALA A 21 -17.14 -16.41 -15.20
N ALA A 22 -16.15 -16.35 -14.27
CA ALA A 22 -16.40 -16.39 -12.84
C ALA A 22 -17.23 -15.17 -12.36
N GLN A 23 -16.93 -13.98 -12.86
CA GLN A 23 -17.63 -12.74 -12.53
C GLN A 23 -19.10 -12.79 -12.94
N LYS A 24 -19.42 -13.32 -14.13
CA LYS A 24 -20.81 -13.48 -14.58
C LYS A 24 -21.62 -14.42 -13.69
N ILE A 25 -21.01 -15.48 -13.17
CA ILE A 25 -21.65 -16.36 -12.18
C ILE A 25 -21.94 -15.57 -10.90
N ALA A 26 -20.95 -14.82 -10.39
CA ALA A 26 -21.15 -14.02 -9.19
C ALA A 26 -22.23 -12.92 -9.38
N GLU A 27 -22.29 -12.29 -10.54
CA GLU A 27 -23.32 -11.29 -10.84
C GLU A 27 -24.72 -11.88 -10.87
N ALA A 28 -24.87 -13.10 -11.41
CA ALA A 28 -26.15 -13.76 -11.54
C ALA A 28 -26.64 -14.42 -10.23
N GLU A 29 -25.73 -15.00 -9.43
CA GLU A 29 -26.06 -15.90 -8.34
C GLU A 29 -25.81 -15.32 -6.94
N HIS A 30 -24.90 -14.32 -6.81
CA HIS A 30 -24.56 -13.76 -5.50
C HIS A 30 -25.49 -12.61 -5.16
N ASP A 31 -26.36 -12.81 -4.19
CA ASP A 31 -27.09 -11.75 -3.51
C ASP A 31 -26.22 -11.05 -2.44
N GLN A 32 -26.79 -10.10 -1.71
CA GLN A 32 -26.07 -9.36 -0.66
C GLN A 32 -25.55 -10.30 0.44
N ALA A 33 -26.39 -11.26 0.87
CA ALA A 33 -26.02 -12.18 1.95
C ALA A 33 -24.85 -13.09 1.52
N ARG A 34 -24.86 -13.55 0.27
CA ARG A 34 -23.77 -14.34 -0.30
C ARG A 34 -22.47 -13.55 -0.40
N CYS A 35 -22.53 -12.31 -0.86
CA CYS A 35 -21.34 -11.43 -0.88
C CYS A 35 -20.77 -11.23 0.51
N ASP A 36 -21.62 -10.95 1.49
CA ASP A 36 -21.21 -10.75 2.89
C ASP A 36 -20.58 -12.02 3.48
N GLN A 37 -21.15 -13.18 3.21
CA GLN A 37 -20.63 -14.48 3.62
C GLN A 37 -19.22 -14.74 3.07
N LEU A 38 -18.99 -14.50 1.77
CA LEU A 38 -17.67 -14.71 1.15
C LEU A 38 -16.63 -13.73 1.68
N VAL A 39 -17.00 -12.47 1.87
CA VAL A 39 -16.12 -11.45 2.49
C VAL A 39 -15.75 -11.85 3.91
N GLU A 40 -16.71 -12.29 4.71
CA GLU A 40 -16.47 -12.77 6.06
C GLU A 40 -15.55 -13.99 6.08
N ALA A 41 -15.87 -15.02 5.29
CA ALA A 41 -15.09 -16.25 5.20
C ALA A 41 -13.62 -15.99 4.83
N VAL A 42 -13.38 -15.18 3.78
CA VAL A 42 -12.01 -14.80 3.36
C VAL A 42 -11.30 -14.00 4.45
N SER A 43 -12.00 -13.05 5.08
CA SER A 43 -11.41 -12.23 6.14
C SER A 43 -10.92 -13.09 7.32
N TYR A 44 -11.77 -14.01 7.80
CA TYR A 44 -11.42 -14.90 8.92
C TYR A 44 -10.37 -15.95 8.55
N ALA A 45 -10.43 -16.52 7.34
CA ALA A 45 -9.42 -17.48 6.87
C ALA A 45 -8.02 -16.86 6.76
N CYS A 46 -7.94 -15.57 6.50
CA CYS A 46 -6.68 -14.82 6.47
C CYS A 46 -6.19 -14.41 7.87
N LEU A 47 -6.93 -14.71 8.95
CA LEU A 47 -6.46 -14.51 10.33
C LEU A 47 -5.66 -15.69 10.88
N ASP A 48 -5.67 -16.84 10.20
CA ASP A 48 -4.87 -17.99 10.62
C ASP A 48 -3.42 -17.59 10.88
N GLU A 49 -2.90 -18.00 12.04
CA GLU A 49 -1.59 -17.55 12.51
C GLU A 49 -0.47 -18.07 11.60
N ASN A 50 -0.54 -19.34 11.20
CA ASN A 50 0.48 -19.94 10.34
C ASN A 50 0.49 -19.30 8.96
N PHE A 51 -0.70 -19.05 8.39
CA PHE A 51 -0.83 -18.34 7.11
C PHE A 51 -0.19 -16.96 7.18
N ARG A 52 -0.54 -16.15 8.19
CA ARG A 52 -0.02 -14.79 8.35
C ARG A 52 1.49 -14.76 8.56
N ARG A 53 2.02 -15.69 9.37
CA ARG A 53 3.46 -15.79 9.64
C ARG A 53 4.22 -16.19 8.38
N THR A 54 3.71 -17.16 7.63
CA THR A 54 4.29 -17.60 6.37
C THR A 54 4.29 -16.46 5.34
N ALA A 55 3.15 -15.80 5.12
CA ALA A 55 3.06 -14.70 4.16
C ALA A 55 3.97 -13.52 4.52
N ALA A 56 4.07 -13.17 5.82
CA ALA A 56 4.95 -12.12 6.31
C ALA A 56 6.44 -12.46 6.09
N GLN A 57 6.83 -13.69 6.42
CA GLN A 57 8.20 -14.17 6.22
C GLN A 57 8.55 -14.21 4.73
N MET A 58 7.69 -14.79 3.89
CA MET A 58 7.91 -14.85 2.45
C MET A 58 8.17 -13.47 1.84
N LEU A 59 7.38 -12.45 2.20
CA LEU A 59 7.58 -11.12 1.62
C LEU A 59 8.89 -10.48 2.08
N VAL A 60 9.28 -10.66 3.35
CA VAL A 60 10.57 -10.14 3.83
C VAL A 60 11.73 -10.82 3.11
N ASP A 61 11.66 -12.14 2.91
CA ASP A 61 12.70 -12.92 2.23
C ASP A 61 12.80 -12.55 0.73
N GLU A 62 11.66 -12.40 0.04
CA GLU A 62 11.63 -12.05 -1.38
C GLU A 62 12.03 -10.59 -1.66
N ALA A 63 11.50 -9.66 -0.88
CA ALA A 63 11.69 -8.23 -1.09
C ALA A 63 12.90 -7.66 -0.38
N GLY A 64 13.32 -8.29 0.73
CA GLY A 64 14.32 -7.78 1.65
C GLY A 64 13.87 -6.49 2.34
N LEU A 65 12.57 -6.31 2.59
CA LEU A 65 11.98 -5.05 3.06
C LEU A 65 11.09 -5.27 4.29
N GLY A 66 11.24 -4.40 5.28
CA GLY A 66 10.39 -4.35 6.47
C GLY A 66 10.72 -5.39 7.53
N VAL A 67 9.76 -5.66 8.41
CA VAL A 67 9.89 -6.51 9.61
C VAL A 67 8.81 -7.57 9.62
N VAL A 68 9.18 -8.85 9.77
CA VAL A 68 8.24 -10.00 9.75
C VAL A 68 7.10 -9.82 10.74
N GLU A 69 7.41 -9.47 12.00
CA GLU A 69 6.39 -9.30 13.06
C GLU A 69 5.41 -8.15 12.75
N HIS A 70 5.91 -7.07 12.16
CA HIS A 70 5.06 -5.95 11.73
C HIS A 70 4.16 -6.34 10.55
N LYS A 71 4.66 -7.07 9.56
CA LYS A 71 3.87 -7.58 8.44
C LYS A 71 2.82 -8.60 8.90
N PHE A 72 3.19 -9.50 9.81
CA PHE A 72 2.27 -10.44 10.44
C PHE A 72 1.07 -9.72 11.09
N ASN A 73 1.33 -8.66 11.86
CA ASN A 73 0.29 -7.85 12.48
C ASN A 73 -0.48 -7.00 11.45
N LYS A 74 0.20 -6.52 10.40
CA LYS A 74 -0.40 -5.74 9.31
C LYS A 74 -1.48 -6.53 8.57
N ILE A 75 -1.24 -7.81 8.25
CA ILE A 75 -2.24 -8.67 7.59
C ILE A 75 -3.55 -8.63 8.39
N ARG A 76 -3.51 -8.91 9.71
CA ARG A 76 -4.69 -8.87 10.57
C ARG A 76 -5.34 -7.48 10.58
N ASN A 77 -4.56 -6.44 10.83
CA ASN A 77 -5.09 -5.10 11.03
C ASN A 77 -5.76 -4.56 9.75
N LYS A 78 -5.14 -4.79 8.58
CA LYS A 78 -5.70 -4.35 7.29
C LYS A 78 -6.91 -5.17 6.88
N SER A 79 -6.87 -6.50 6.98
CA SER A 79 -7.99 -7.38 6.61
C SER A 79 -9.21 -7.10 7.48
N MET A 80 -9.04 -7.05 8.81
CA MET A 80 -10.16 -6.82 9.73
C MET A 80 -10.63 -5.37 9.74
N GLY A 81 -9.74 -4.41 9.46
CA GLY A 81 -10.14 -3.01 9.27
C GLY A 81 -11.13 -2.90 8.11
N VAL A 82 -10.73 -3.38 6.93
CA VAL A 82 -11.58 -3.35 5.74
C VAL A 82 -12.86 -4.17 5.91
N TYR A 83 -12.78 -5.35 6.54
CA TYR A 83 -13.99 -6.14 6.84
C TYR A 83 -14.99 -5.34 7.69
N ARG A 84 -14.52 -4.69 8.75
CA ARG A 84 -15.38 -3.86 9.63
C ARG A 84 -16.00 -2.68 8.89
N ASP A 85 -15.22 -2.01 8.03
CA ASP A 85 -15.71 -0.87 7.25
C ASP A 85 -16.78 -1.28 6.24
N MET A 86 -16.71 -2.52 5.71
CA MET A 86 -17.69 -3.04 4.75
C MET A 86 -18.89 -3.74 5.39
N LYS A 87 -18.84 -4.02 6.71
CA LYS A 87 -19.92 -4.72 7.39
C LYS A 87 -21.19 -3.86 7.40
N GLY A 88 -22.29 -4.43 6.88
CA GLY A 88 -23.57 -3.72 6.77
C GLY A 88 -23.68 -2.75 5.59
N VAL A 89 -22.57 -2.54 4.84
CA VAL A 89 -22.65 -1.71 3.64
C VAL A 89 -23.37 -2.46 2.52
N LYS A 90 -24.39 -1.83 1.95
CA LYS A 90 -25.16 -2.36 0.83
C LYS A 90 -24.33 -2.27 -0.46
N SER A 91 -24.19 -3.37 -1.16
CA SER A 91 -23.36 -3.49 -2.37
C SER A 91 -24.04 -4.25 -3.52
N VAL A 92 -25.29 -4.68 -3.32
CA VAL A 92 -26.06 -5.44 -4.31
C VAL A 92 -27.49 -4.91 -4.38
N GLY A 93 -28.00 -4.78 -5.60
CA GLY A 93 -29.39 -4.39 -5.85
C GLY A 93 -29.67 -2.90 -5.70
N VAL A 94 -30.90 -2.58 -5.35
CA VAL A 94 -31.33 -1.19 -5.15
C VAL A 94 -30.78 -0.64 -3.85
N ILE A 95 -30.08 0.51 -3.90
CA ILE A 95 -29.53 1.19 -2.73
C ILE A 95 -30.30 2.45 -2.36
N GLU A 96 -31.00 3.03 -3.31
CA GLU A 96 -31.75 4.27 -3.11
C GLU A 96 -32.98 4.31 -4.02
N THR A 97 -34.07 4.85 -3.50
CA THR A 97 -35.27 5.19 -4.29
C THR A 97 -35.63 6.62 -3.94
N ASP A 98 -35.56 7.51 -4.93
CA ASP A 98 -35.98 8.91 -4.81
C ASP A 98 -37.35 9.06 -5.47
N SER A 99 -38.40 9.15 -4.64
CA SER A 99 -39.77 9.29 -5.10
C SER A 99 -40.08 10.72 -5.63
N LEU A 100 -39.27 11.73 -5.26
CA LEU A 100 -39.42 13.10 -5.74
C LEU A 100 -39.02 13.19 -7.22
N HIS A 101 -37.92 12.54 -7.60
CA HIS A 101 -37.40 12.55 -8.97
C HIS A 101 -37.75 11.29 -9.77
N ASN A 102 -38.50 10.34 -9.18
CA ASN A 102 -38.85 9.07 -9.78
C ASN A 102 -37.61 8.28 -10.27
N THR A 103 -36.54 8.28 -9.46
CA THR A 103 -35.31 7.55 -9.77
C THR A 103 -35.04 6.41 -8.81
N VAL A 104 -34.37 5.36 -9.33
CA VAL A 104 -33.92 4.22 -8.55
C VAL A 104 -32.45 3.99 -8.84
N THR A 105 -31.63 3.95 -7.81
CA THR A 105 -30.18 3.71 -7.92
C THR A 105 -29.85 2.25 -7.64
N PHE A 106 -29.21 1.58 -8.60
CA PHE A 106 -28.74 0.20 -8.51
C PHE A 106 -27.23 0.14 -8.44
N ILE A 107 -26.69 -0.74 -7.58
CA ILE A 107 -25.27 -1.11 -7.64
C ILE A 107 -25.10 -2.27 -8.61
N LYS A 108 -24.15 -2.12 -9.54
CA LYS A 108 -23.71 -3.14 -10.46
C LYS A 108 -22.21 -3.36 -10.37
N PRO A 109 -21.71 -4.58 -10.65
CA PRO A 109 -20.26 -4.81 -10.74
C PRO A 109 -19.66 -4.04 -11.92
N MET A 110 -18.39 -3.71 -11.81
CA MET A 110 -17.59 -3.16 -12.91
C MET A 110 -17.19 -4.24 -13.92
N GLY A 111 -17.04 -5.47 -13.47
CA GLY A 111 -16.60 -6.62 -14.28
C GLY A 111 -15.29 -7.22 -13.74
N VAL A 112 -14.29 -7.33 -14.60
CA VAL A 112 -12.94 -7.81 -14.26
C VAL A 112 -12.05 -6.64 -13.88
N ILE A 113 -11.57 -6.62 -12.64
CA ILE A 113 -10.67 -5.60 -12.11
C ILE A 113 -9.23 -6.03 -12.32
N GLY A 114 -8.43 -5.20 -12.99
CA GLY A 114 -6.97 -5.33 -13.03
C GLY A 114 -6.34 -4.58 -11.84
N ALA A 115 -5.65 -5.29 -10.95
CA ALA A 115 -5.10 -4.71 -9.74
C ALA A 115 -3.58 -4.80 -9.70
N VAL A 116 -2.87 -3.66 -9.72
CA VAL A 116 -1.42 -3.65 -9.59
C VAL A 116 -1.04 -3.54 -8.12
N LEU A 117 -0.10 -4.40 -7.69
CA LEU A 117 0.33 -4.52 -6.31
C LEU A 117 1.66 -3.80 -6.04
N PRO A 118 1.75 -3.03 -4.93
CA PRO A 118 3.02 -2.48 -4.49
C PRO A 118 3.88 -3.58 -3.85
N LEU A 119 5.20 -3.47 -3.99
CA LEU A 119 6.15 -4.41 -3.37
C LEU A 119 6.07 -4.39 -1.84
N THR A 120 5.86 -3.22 -1.25
CA THR A 120 5.91 -3.01 0.20
C THR A 120 4.77 -3.68 0.99
N ASN A 121 3.68 -4.06 0.31
CA ASN A 121 2.46 -4.60 0.94
C ASN A 121 1.89 -5.80 0.18
N GLY A 122 2.75 -6.61 -0.46
CA GLY A 122 2.35 -7.79 -1.25
C GLY A 122 1.63 -8.86 -0.43
N GLU A 123 1.81 -8.88 0.90
CA GLU A 123 1.19 -9.82 1.83
C GLU A 123 -0.26 -9.43 2.23
N ALA A 124 -0.58 -8.14 2.26
CA ALA A 124 -1.86 -7.66 2.76
C ALA A 124 -2.79 -7.10 1.66
N THR A 125 -2.22 -6.44 0.65
CA THR A 125 -3.00 -5.77 -0.41
C THR A 125 -3.86 -6.73 -1.21
N PRO A 126 -3.42 -7.96 -1.58
CA PRO A 126 -4.28 -8.90 -2.27
C PRO A 126 -5.53 -9.24 -1.46
N ILE A 127 -5.42 -9.42 -0.13
CA ILE A 127 -6.58 -9.69 0.73
C ILE A 127 -7.56 -8.52 0.67
N VAL A 128 -7.10 -7.32 0.98
CA VAL A 128 -7.94 -6.11 1.02
C VAL A 128 -8.68 -5.87 -0.30
N LYS A 129 -7.97 -5.94 -1.42
CA LYS A 129 -8.58 -5.71 -2.73
C LYS A 129 -9.52 -6.85 -3.15
N SER A 130 -9.25 -8.10 -2.74
CA SER A 130 -10.16 -9.21 -2.97
C SER A 130 -11.47 -9.02 -2.20
N LEU A 131 -11.42 -8.54 -0.94
CA LEU A 131 -12.62 -8.26 -0.17
C LEU A 131 -13.51 -7.21 -0.88
N TRP A 132 -12.92 -6.15 -1.44
CA TRP A 132 -13.67 -5.15 -2.22
C TRP A 132 -14.30 -5.75 -3.48
N ALA A 133 -13.53 -6.55 -4.22
CA ALA A 133 -14.03 -7.19 -5.44
C ALA A 133 -15.18 -8.16 -5.15
N LEU A 134 -15.02 -9.03 -4.14
CA LEU A 134 -16.05 -10.01 -3.75
C LEU A 134 -17.31 -9.33 -3.21
N LYS A 135 -17.16 -8.27 -2.39
CA LYS A 135 -18.30 -7.51 -1.87
C LYS A 135 -19.18 -6.93 -2.98
N SER A 136 -18.58 -6.54 -4.09
CA SER A 136 -19.25 -5.87 -5.21
C SER A 136 -19.42 -6.76 -6.45
N ARG A 137 -19.29 -8.08 -6.30
CA ARG A 137 -19.49 -9.11 -7.36
C ARG A 137 -18.57 -8.94 -8.57
N ASN A 138 -17.37 -8.39 -8.36
CA ASN A 138 -16.34 -8.30 -9.38
C ASN A 138 -15.40 -9.51 -9.31
N ALA A 139 -14.74 -9.82 -10.42
CA ALA A 139 -13.52 -10.62 -10.41
C ALA A 139 -12.30 -9.69 -10.37
N ILE A 140 -11.18 -10.18 -9.82
CA ILE A 140 -9.96 -9.40 -9.71
C ILE A 140 -8.73 -10.21 -10.16
N ILE A 141 -7.89 -9.58 -10.99
CA ILE A 141 -6.61 -10.15 -11.44
C ILE A 141 -5.50 -9.28 -10.89
N PHE A 142 -4.61 -9.89 -10.10
CA PHE A 142 -3.48 -9.22 -9.50
C PHE A 142 -2.23 -9.30 -10.38
N SER A 143 -1.63 -8.14 -10.65
CA SER A 143 -0.28 -8.01 -11.23
C SER A 143 0.71 -7.68 -10.12
N PRO A 144 1.45 -8.68 -9.59
CA PRO A 144 2.40 -8.45 -8.51
C PRO A 144 3.71 -7.86 -9.02
N SER A 145 4.47 -7.22 -8.10
CA SER A 145 5.88 -6.93 -8.34
C SER A 145 6.65 -8.23 -8.47
N GLY A 146 7.63 -8.28 -9.38
CA GLY A 146 8.46 -9.48 -9.59
C GLY A 146 9.15 -9.99 -8.31
N LYS A 147 9.53 -9.07 -7.39
CA LYS A 147 10.16 -9.41 -6.11
C LYS A 147 9.19 -9.75 -4.97
N GLY A 148 7.91 -9.81 -5.20
CA GLY A 148 6.87 -10.18 -4.22
C GLY A 148 5.83 -11.10 -4.85
N LYS A 149 6.19 -11.73 -5.96
CA LYS A 149 5.28 -12.58 -6.74
C LYS A 149 4.84 -13.81 -5.98
N SER A 150 5.79 -14.56 -5.40
CA SER A 150 5.47 -15.82 -4.71
C SER A 150 4.58 -15.56 -3.48
N THR A 151 4.84 -14.47 -2.76
CA THR A 151 3.99 -14.05 -1.64
C THR A 151 2.57 -13.71 -2.11
N ALA A 152 2.43 -12.91 -3.17
CA ALA A 152 1.11 -12.55 -3.70
C ALA A 152 0.33 -13.77 -4.20
N MET A 153 1.00 -14.70 -4.87
CA MET A 153 0.41 -15.98 -5.30
C MET A 153 -0.05 -16.82 -4.11
N PHE A 154 0.79 -16.99 -3.09
CA PHE A 154 0.46 -17.71 -1.88
C PHE A 154 -0.80 -17.16 -1.19
N VAL A 155 -0.90 -15.83 -1.10
CA VAL A 155 -2.07 -15.16 -0.54
C VAL A 155 -3.32 -15.37 -1.40
N CYS A 156 -3.19 -15.25 -2.72
CA CYS A 156 -4.31 -15.49 -3.65
C CYS A 156 -4.77 -16.95 -3.60
N ASP A 157 -3.86 -17.92 -3.51
CA ASP A 157 -4.21 -19.35 -3.41
C ASP A 157 -4.98 -19.64 -2.13
N ARG A 158 -4.66 -19.00 -1.01
CA ARG A 158 -5.45 -19.10 0.22
C ARG A 158 -6.88 -18.59 0.00
N ILE A 159 -7.06 -17.45 -0.66
CA ILE A 159 -8.36 -16.86 -0.96
C ILE A 159 -9.15 -17.80 -1.90
N ARG A 160 -8.52 -18.29 -2.95
CA ARG A 160 -9.11 -19.25 -3.91
C ARG A 160 -9.60 -20.53 -3.22
N ALA A 161 -8.79 -21.06 -2.29
CA ALA A 161 -9.19 -22.25 -1.51
C ALA A 161 -10.45 -21.99 -0.68
N VAL A 162 -10.58 -20.81 -0.08
CA VAL A 162 -11.80 -20.41 0.65
C VAL A 162 -12.99 -20.28 -0.29
N LEU A 163 -12.83 -19.64 -1.45
CA LEU A 163 -13.91 -19.52 -2.43
C LEU A 163 -14.41 -20.90 -2.86
N LYS A 164 -13.50 -21.83 -3.13
CA LYS A 164 -13.83 -23.23 -3.46
C LYS A 164 -14.59 -23.94 -2.34
N GLU A 165 -14.12 -23.83 -1.09
CA GLU A 165 -14.76 -24.41 0.09
C GLU A 165 -16.20 -23.94 0.24
N PHE A 166 -16.44 -22.66 -0.04
CA PHE A 166 -17.75 -22.04 0.01
C PHE A 166 -18.55 -22.20 -1.31
N GLY A 167 -18.06 -22.98 -2.29
CA GLY A 167 -18.75 -23.23 -3.56
C GLY A 167 -18.89 -22.00 -4.46
N ALA A 168 -17.97 -21.03 -4.32
CA ALA A 168 -17.87 -19.88 -5.22
C ALA A 168 -16.77 -20.10 -6.27
N PRO A 169 -16.85 -19.46 -7.46
CA PRO A 169 -15.83 -19.61 -8.48
C PRO A 169 -14.46 -19.14 -8.01
N GLU A 170 -13.45 -20.02 -8.08
CA GLU A 170 -12.07 -19.71 -7.66
C GLU A 170 -11.46 -18.58 -8.50
N ASP A 171 -11.85 -18.48 -9.78
CA ASP A 171 -11.33 -17.48 -10.72
C ASP A 171 -11.93 -16.08 -10.52
N LEU A 172 -12.72 -15.87 -9.44
CA LEU A 172 -13.01 -14.52 -8.94
C LEU A 172 -11.74 -13.81 -8.43
N VAL A 173 -10.69 -14.58 -8.08
CA VAL A 173 -9.40 -14.05 -7.64
C VAL A 173 -8.29 -14.78 -8.39
N ILE A 174 -7.53 -14.06 -9.21
CA ILE A 174 -6.40 -14.58 -9.98
C ILE A 174 -5.15 -13.76 -9.69
N CYS A 175 -3.99 -14.42 -9.62
CA CYS A 175 -2.69 -13.75 -9.59
C CYS A 175 -1.89 -14.14 -10.83
N ILE A 176 -1.27 -13.15 -11.50
CA ILE A 176 -0.40 -13.37 -12.67
C ILE A 176 0.88 -14.06 -12.21
N ASP A 177 1.15 -15.25 -12.76
CA ASP A 177 2.38 -16.00 -12.49
C ASP A 177 3.56 -15.61 -13.40
N GLN A 178 3.28 -15.10 -14.61
CA GLN A 178 4.26 -14.51 -15.52
C GLN A 178 4.36 -12.99 -15.30
N ALA A 179 4.69 -12.58 -14.04
CA ALA A 179 4.71 -11.19 -13.64
C ALA A 179 5.82 -10.38 -14.34
N GLY A 180 5.50 -9.15 -14.72
CA GLY A 180 6.43 -8.21 -15.36
C GLY A 180 5.70 -7.03 -16.00
N HIS A 181 6.47 -6.08 -16.53
CA HIS A 181 5.88 -4.88 -17.14
C HIS A 181 4.96 -5.21 -18.32
N ALA A 182 5.38 -6.14 -19.20
CA ALA A 182 4.59 -6.52 -20.38
C ALA A 182 3.24 -7.15 -19.98
N ALA A 183 3.24 -8.06 -18.99
CA ALA A 183 1.99 -8.63 -18.47
C ALA A 183 1.10 -7.57 -17.79
N CYS A 184 1.71 -6.64 -17.06
CA CYS A 184 0.98 -5.53 -16.44
C CYS A 184 0.33 -4.64 -17.50
N ASP A 185 1.08 -4.21 -18.51
CA ASP A 185 0.58 -3.33 -19.58
C ASP A 185 -0.56 -3.99 -20.37
N GLU A 186 -0.49 -5.31 -20.62
CA GLU A 186 -1.59 -6.05 -21.25
C GLU A 186 -2.81 -6.17 -20.33
N LEU A 187 -2.62 -6.39 -19.02
CA LEU A 187 -3.73 -6.40 -18.07
C LEU A 187 -4.48 -5.06 -18.04
N LEU A 188 -3.74 -3.94 -18.03
CA LEU A 188 -4.32 -2.60 -18.02
C LEU A 188 -5.20 -2.32 -19.25
N LYS A 189 -4.90 -2.94 -20.40
CA LYS A 189 -5.69 -2.78 -21.64
C LYS A 189 -6.90 -3.69 -21.73
N GLN A 190 -6.88 -4.85 -21.07
CA GLN A 190 -7.85 -5.93 -21.30
C GLN A 190 -8.89 -6.09 -20.18
N CYS A 191 -8.66 -5.53 -19.00
CA CYS A 191 -9.64 -5.52 -17.90
C CYS A 191 -10.69 -4.41 -18.08
N ASP A 192 -11.77 -4.48 -17.27
CA ASP A 192 -12.88 -3.51 -17.34
C ASP A 192 -12.63 -2.29 -16.43
N PHE A 193 -11.83 -2.46 -15.38
CA PHE A 193 -11.50 -1.41 -14.43
C PHE A 193 -10.12 -1.65 -13.81
N ILE A 194 -9.39 -0.58 -13.52
CA ILE A 194 -8.03 -0.65 -12.97
C ILE A 194 -8.00 -0.09 -11.55
N VAL A 195 -7.34 -0.82 -10.63
CA VAL A 195 -6.96 -0.34 -9.30
C VAL A 195 -5.43 -0.43 -9.17
N ALA A 196 -4.74 0.64 -9.54
CA ALA A 196 -3.27 0.70 -9.55
C ALA A 196 -2.74 1.30 -8.25
N THR A 197 -1.78 0.61 -7.61
CA THR A 197 -1.05 1.13 -6.45
C THR A 197 0.45 1.02 -6.72
N GLY A 198 1.14 2.15 -6.80
CA GLY A 198 2.57 2.16 -7.11
C GLY A 198 3.12 3.55 -7.43
N GLY A 199 4.33 3.61 -8.00
CA GLY A 199 4.97 4.88 -8.33
C GLY A 199 4.26 5.66 -9.45
N SER A 200 4.56 6.95 -9.55
CA SER A 200 3.90 7.90 -10.46
C SER A 200 3.83 7.43 -11.92
N LYS A 201 4.87 6.78 -12.43
CA LYS A 201 4.88 6.23 -13.81
C LYS A 201 3.81 5.15 -14.01
N LEU A 202 3.63 4.26 -13.04
CA LEU A 202 2.60 3.21 -13.10
C LEU A 202 1.20 3.81 -13.08
N VAL A 203 0.97 4.78 -12.21
CA VAL A 203 -0.32 5.48 -12.11
C VAL A 203 -0.61 6.24 -13.40
N HIS A 204 0.39 6.91 -13.98
CA HIS A 204 0.26 7.55 -15.29
C HIS A 204 -0.13 6.54 -16.38
N ASN A 205 0.55 5.37 -16.45
CA ASN A 205 0.23 4.33 -17.41
C ASN A 205 -1.21 3.80 -17.23
N ALA A 206 -1.65 3.63 -15.97
CA ALA A 206 -3.02 3.20 -15.69
C ALA A 206 -4.06 4.19 -16.22
N TYR A 207 -3.90 5.48 -15.95
CA TYR A 207 -4.81 6.51 -16.47
C TYR A 207 -4.73 6.71 -17.99
N SER A 208 -3.59 6.40 -18.61
CA SER A 208 -3.37 6.52 -20.04
C SER A 208 -3.71 5.25 -20.83
N SER A 209 -4.14 4.17 -20.16
CA SER A 209 -4.42 2.87 -20.79
C SER A 209 -5.67 2.84 -21.66
N GLY A 210 -6.59 3.81 -21.47
CA GLY A 210 -7.92 3.82 -22.09
C GLY A 210 -8.98 3.06 -21.26
N THR A 211 -8.58 2.31 -20.22
CA THR A 211 -9.49 1.62 -19.29
C THR A 211 -9.77 2.54 -18.10
N PRO A 212 -11.01 2.62 -17.60
CA PRO A 212 -11.32 3.38 -16.37
C PRO A 212 -10.43 2.93 -15.20
N ALA A 213 -9.83 3.90 -14.49
CA ALA A 213 -8.82 3.60 -13.49
C ALA A 213 -8.94 4.46 -12.23
N ILE A 214 -8.62 3.85 -11.08
CA ILE A 214 -8.26 4.56 -9.84
C ILE A 214 -6.79 4.23 -9.54
N GLY A 215 -5.96 5.27 -9.54
CA GLY A 215 -4.54 5.17 -9.26
C GLY A 215 -4.18 5.82 -7.92
N VAL A 216 -3.38 5.13 -7.12
CA VAL A 216 -2.76 5.65 -5.90
C VAL A 216 -1.25 5.69 -6.12
N GLY A 217 -0.73 6.90 -6.19
CA GLY A 217 0.69 7.18 -6.39
C GLY A 217 1.42 7.50 -5.09
N VAL A 218 2.24 8.55 -5.15
CA VAL A 218 3.04 9.05 -4.03
C VAL A 218 2.13 9.61 -2.94
N GLY A 219 2.30 9.13 -1.70
CA GLY A 219 1.65 9.67 -0.51
C GLY A 219 2.56 10.67 0.21
N ASN A 220 1.99 11.71 0.81
CA ASN A 220 2.74 12.67 1.60
C ASN A 220 1.94 13.09 2.84
N VAL A 221 1.93 12.24 3.85
CA VAL A 221 1.21 12.49 5.10
C VAL A 221 1.92 13.59 5.88
N THR A 222 1.18 14.65 6.18
CA THR A 222 1.65 15.76 7.01
C THR A 222 0.83 15.83 8.29
N THR A 223 1.50 15.87 9.43
CA THR A 223 0.90 16.03 10.76
C THR A 223 1.14 17.47 11.23
N PHE A 224 0.11 18.10 11.79
CA PHE A 224 0.25 19.40 12.43
C PHE A 224 0.26 19.24 13.95
N ILE A 225 1.24 19.83 14.61
CA ILE A 225 1.36 19.87 16.07
C ILE A 225 1.03 21.29 16.52
N ALA A 226 -0.19 21.46 17.03
CA ALA A 226 -0.71 22.73 17.52
C ALA A 226 -0.10 23.10 18.89
N ASP A 227 -0.23 24.35 19.27
CA ASP A 227 0.32 24.87 20.53
C ASP A 227 -0.39 24.32 21.78
N ASP A 228 -1.59 23.74 21.63
CA ASP A 228 -2.36 23.05 22.69
C ASP A 228 -2.28 21.51 22.62
N ALA A 229 -1.43 20.94 21.74
CA ALA A 229 -1.30 19.50 21.60
C ALA A 229 -0.64 18.85 22.82
N ASP A 230 -1.04 17.60 23.14
CA ASP A 230 -0.27 16.72 24.03
C ASP A 230 0.98 16.26 23.29
N LEU A 231 2.11 16.90 23.60
CA LEU A 231 3.37 16.70 22.89
C LEU A 231 3.95 15.30 23.08
N ALA A 232 3.79 14.72 24.28
CA ALA A 232 4.28 13.38 24.58
C ALA A 232 3.47 12.31 23.80
N ASP A 233 2.13 12.42 23.79
CA ASP A 233 1.26 11.54 23.01
C ASP A 233 1.52 11.67 21.50
N ALA A 234 1.72 12.90 21.01
CA ALA A 234 2.06 13.14 19.60
C ALA A 234 3.40 12.51 19.20
N ALA A 235 4.42 12.65 20.05
CA ALA A 235 5.74 12.06 19.82
C ALA A 235 5.70 10.52 19.86
N ASP A 236 4.96 9.92 20.82
CA ASP A 236 4.75 8.47 20.88
C ASP A 236 4.07 7.94 19.61
N LYS A 237 3.02 8.61 19.13
CA LYS A 237 2.30 8.24 17.90
C LYS A 237 3.21 8.28 16.69
N ILE A 238 4.02 9.33 16.52
CA ILE A 238 4.99 9.44 15.43
C ILE A 238 6.05 8.34 15.55
N SER A 239 6.62 8.13 16.74
CA SER A 239 7.62 7.08 16.97
C SER A 239 7.09 5.70 16.58
N ARG A 240 5.90 5.32 17.05
CA ARG A 240 5.26 4.04 16.74
C ARG A 240 4.97 3.90 15.24
N SER A 241 4.45 4.96 14.62
CA SER A 241 4.12 4.97 13.20
C SER A 241 5.37 4.86 12.33
N LYS A 242 6.43 5.64 12.64
CA LYS A 242 7.69 5.62 11.90
C LYS A 242 8.45 4.30 12.05
N ASN A 243 8.38 3.68 13.23
CA ASN A 243 9.02 2.39 13.49
C ASN A 243 8.25 1.21 12.86
N PHE A 244 6.94 1.33 12.66
CA PHE A 244 6.13 0.24 12.13
C PHE A 244 6.54 -0.09 10.69
N ASP A 245 7.06 -1.31 10.50
CA ASP A 245 7.54 -1.84 9.22
C ASP A 245 8.54 -0.90 8.51
N PHE A 246 9.33 -0.17 9.31
CA PHE A 246 10.25 0.87 8.88
C PHE A 246 9.61 1.87 7.91
N SER A 247 8.39 2.30 8.23
CA SER A 247 7.61 3.25 7.42
C SER A 247 7.39 2.81 5.97
N SER A 248 7.30 1.52 5.72
CA SER A 248 7.00 1.01 4.37
C SER A 248 5.58 1.35 3.91
N SER A 249 4.72 1.82 4.82
CA SER A 249 3.36 2.25 4.52
C SER A 249 3.30 3.70 4.05
N CYS A 250 2.58 3.95 2.95
CA CYS A 250 2.33 5.30 2.46
C CYS A 250 1.49 6.18 3.41
N SER A 251 0.92 5.60 4.47
CA SER A 251 0.17 6.31 5.53
C SER A 251 1.04 6.74 6.71
N SER A 252 2.35 6.49 6.69
CA SER A 252 3.27 6.97 7.72
C SER A 252 3.62 8.44 7.48
N GLU A 253 3.74 9.19 8.56
CA GLU A 253 4.02 10.63 8.51
C GLU A 253 5.33 10.91 7.77
N ASN A 254 5.29 11.77 6.75
CA ASN A 254 6.46 12.26 6.05
C ASN A 254 6.97 13.56 6.64
N SER A 255 6.06 14.41 7.13
CA SER A 255 6.39 15.71 7.72
C SER A 255 5.53 15.98 8.95
N ALA A 256 6.12 16.64 9.93
CA ALA A 256 5.43 17.25 11.07
C ALA A 256 5.63 18.77 11.00
N VAL A 257 4.54 19.49 10.85
CA VAL A 257 4.50 20.96 10.92
C VAL A 257 4.19 21.33 12.36
N VAL A 258 5.12 21.96 13.03
CA VAL A 258 5.06 22.23 14.48
C VAL A 258 4.91 23.71 14.73
N ASP A 259 3.94 24.11 15.55
CA ASP A 259 3.79 25.49 16.01
C ASP A 259 5.10 25.95 16.70
N GLU A 260 5.57 27.17 16.36
CA GLU A 260 6.85 27.68 16.86
C GLU A 260 6.94 27.75 18.38
N LYS A 261 5.79 27.97 19.08
CA LYS A 261 5.74 28.07 20.53
C LYS A 261 6.08 26.78 21.25
N VAL A 262 5.77 25.64 20.63
CA VAL A 262 5.97 24.32 21.24
C VAL A 262 7.10 23.52 20.58
N TYR A 263 7.75 24.08 19.57
CA TYR A 263 8.74 23.39 18.74
C TYR A 263 9.87 22.75 19.57
N ASP A 264 10.54 23.53 20.42
CA ASP A 264 11.68 23.02 21.19
C ASP A 264 11.28 21.99 22.25
N ALA A 265 10.07 22.12 22.80
CA ALA A 265 9.50 21.14 23.71
C ALA A 265 9.16 19.84 22.96
N PHE A 266 8.55 19.93 21.78
CA PHE A 266 8.22 18.79 20.96
C PHE A 266 9.45 18.02 20.48
N VAL A 267 10.51 18.70 20.09
CA VAL A 267 11.78 18.05 19.72
C VAL A 267 12.35 17.23 20.89
N LYS A 268 12.26 17.71 22.14
CA LYS A 268 12.69 16.95 23.32
C LYS A 268 11.84 15.70 23.52
N GLU A 269 10.52 15.78 23.27
CA GLU A 269 9.65 14.62 23.34
C GLU A 269 9.99 13.59 22.23
N LEU A 270 10.34 14.04 21.02
CA LEU A 270 10.79 13.11 19.97
C LEU A 270 12.09 12.39 20.37
N GLU A 271 13.05 13.10 20.99
CA GLU A 271 14.28 12.49 21.52
C GLU A 271 13.98 11.48 22.64
N ALA A 272 13.05 11.81 23.55
CA ALA A 272 12.60 10.92 24.62
C ALA A 272 11.89 9.64 24.10
N HIS A 273 11.33 9.69 22.88
CA HIS A 273 10.66 8.58 22.20
C HIS A 273 11.56 7.90 21.15
N ASP A 274 12.88 7.90 21.37
CA ASP A 274 13.89 7.24 20.52
C ASP A 274 14.04 7.84 19.12
N GLY A 275 13.79 9.14 18.95
CA GLY A 275 14.05 9.88 17.74
C GLY A 275 15.51 10.40 17.67
N TYR A 276 16.15 10.29 16.52
CA TYR A 276 17.46 10.92 16.24
C TYR A 276 17.24 12.22 15.49
N ILE A 277 17.63 13.35 16.08
CA ILE A 277 17.37 14.68 15.50
C ILE A 277 18.54 15.14 14.66
N ILE A 278 18.28 15.40 13.38
CA ILE A 278 19.25 16.01 12.45
C ILE A 278 18.89 17.48 12.27
N ARG A 279 19.79 18.36 12.71
CA ARG A 279 19.56 19.80 12.72
C ARG A 279 19.73 20.44 11.34
N GLN A 280 19.00 21.54 11.13
CA GLN A 280 19.14 22.35 9.92
C GLN A 280 20.59 22.77 9.68
N GLY A 281 21.07 22.60 8.44
CA GLY A 281 22.43 23.00 8.02
C GLY A 281 23.55 22.10 8.56
N SER A 282 23.24 20.97 9.22
CA SER A 282 24.27 20.04 9.69
C SER A 282 24.87 19.23 8.54
N PRO A 283 26.15 18.80 8.64
CA PRO A 283 26.76 17.88 7.67
C PRO A 283 26.02 16.55 7.54
N GLU A 284 25.38 16.10 8.61
CA GLU A 284 24.57 14.88 8.64
C GLU A 284 23.34 15.00 7.76
N LYS A 285 22.68 16.18 7.70
CA LYS A 285 21.55 16.44 6.80
C LYS A 285 21.98 16.31 5.34
N GLU A 286 23.12 16.88 4.97
CA GLU A 286 23.66 16.76 3.61
C GLU A 286 24.01 15.31 3.24
N ALA A 287 24.64 14.57 4.18
CA ALA A 287 24.99 13.18 3.99
C ALA A 287 23.73 12.32 3.79
N LEU A 288 22.72 12.51 4.63
CA LEU A 288 21.44 11.82 4.50
C LEU A 288 20.71 12.17 3.19
N CYS A 289 20.76 13.43 2.76
CA CYS A 289 20.21 13.87 1.49
C CYS A 289 20.82 13.10 0.31
N LYS A 290 22.14 12.95 0.26
CA LYS A 290 22.86 12.19 -0.77
C LYS A 290 22.52 10.70 -0.75
N VAL A 291 22.18 10.14 0.41
CA VAL A 291 21.74 8.74 0.53
C VAL A 291 20.34 8.56 0.01
N LEU A 292 19.41 9.43 0.41
CA LEU A 292 18.01 9.32 0.02
C LEU A 292 17.77 9.73 -1.44
N TRP A 293 18.45 10.79 -1.90
CA TRP A 293 18.31 11.33 -3.26
C TRP A 293 19.69 11.55 -3.90
N PRO A 294 20.34 10.48 -4.40
CA PRO A 294 21.71 10.56 -4.89
C PRO A 294 21.92 11.50 -6.07
N GLU A 295 20.86 11.80 -6.80
CA GLU A 295 20.91 12.67 -8.00
C GLU A 295 20.37 14.08 -7.73
N TRP A 296 20.02 14.41 -6.47
CA TRP A 296 19.61 15.76 -6.09
C TRP A 296 20.74 16.79 -6.28
N PRO A 297 20.49 18.00 -6.82
CA PRO A 297 19.19 18.55 -7.23
C PRO A 297 18.76 18.25 -8.68
N ALA A 298 19.54 17.49 -9.44
CA ALA A 298 19.26 17.20 -10.85
C ALA A 298 17.92 16.42 -11.03
N ASN A 299 17.60 15.52 -10.10
CA ASN A 299 16.30 14.90 -10.03
C ASN A 299 15.92 14.50 -8.58
N HIS A 300 14.62 14.25 -8.34
CA HIS A 300 14.03 13.97 -7.03
C HIS A 300 13.82 12.47 -6.79
N LYS A 301 14.52 11.61 -7.53
CA LYS A 301 14.30 10.17 -7.47
C LYS A 301 14.87 9.57 -6.19
N LEU A 302 13.97 9.00 -5.39
CA LEU A 302 14.35 8.29 -4.17
C LEU A 302 15.25 7.08 -4.49
N ASN A 303 16.29 6.88 -3.69
CA ASN A 303 17.18 5.74 -3.76
C ASN A 303 16.41 4.44 -3.47
N LYS A 304 16.35 3.52 -4.42
CA LYS A 304 15.63 2.25 -4.30
C LYS A 304 16.13 1.33 -3.19
N LYS A 305 17.28 1.63 -2.58
CA LYS A 305 17.89 0.84 -1.49
C LYS A 305 17.44 1.29 -0.10
N THR A 306 16.78 2.45 0.03
CA THR A 306 16.44 3.05 1.33
C THR A 306 15.02 2.74 1.83
N PRO A 307 13.98 2.51 0.99
CA PRO A 307 12.65 2.22 1.50
C PRO A 307 12.62 1.00 2.43
N ALA A 308 11.84 1.12 3.50
CA ALA A 308 11.62 0.07 4.51
C ALA A 308 12.91 -0.50 5.13
N ARG A 309 13.95 0.34 5.31
CA ARG A 309 15.18 0.01 6.05
C ARG A 309 15.17 0.67 7.42
N SER A 310 15.88 0.05 8.38
CA SER A 310 16.01 0.63 9.71
C SER A 310 16.76 1.97 9.70
N PRO A 311 16.56 2.84 10.72
CA PRO A 311 17.31 4.09 10.85
C PRO A 311 18.83 3.87 10.85
N GLN A 312 19.30 2.79 11.52
CA GLN A 312 20.71 2.43 11.61
C GLN A 312 21.32 2.18 10.24
N VAL A 313 20.63 1.36 9.41
CA VAL A 313 21.09 1.05 8.04
C VAL A 313 21.15 2.32 7.18
N ILE A 314 20.14 3.20 7.28
CA ILE A 314 20.10 4.45 6.50
C ILE A 314 21.24 5.39 6.91
N MET A 315 21.47 5.54 8.23
CA MET A 315 22.53 6.42 8.72
C MET A 315 23.94 5.85 8.49
N GLU A 316 24.08 4.52 8.56
CA GLU A 316 25.34 3.85 8.15
C GLU A 316 25.68 4.13 6.68
N MET A 317 24.68 4.10 5.78
CA MET A 317 24.87 4.51 4.37
C MET A 317 25.31 5.98 4.24
N ALA A 318 24.93 6.84 5.20
CA ALA A 318 25.36 8.23 5.27
C ALA A 318 26.72 8.41 5.97
N GLY A 319 27.37 7.32 6.40
CA GLY A 319 28.63 7.35 7.13
C GLY A 319 28.49 7.79 8.59
N VAL A 320 27.29 7.77 9.15
CA VAL A 320 26.99 8.20 10.52
C VAL A 320 26.51 7.00 11.33
N LYS A 321 27.15 6.76 12.48
CA LYS A 321 26.72 5.71 13.42
C LYS A 321 25.80 6.33 14.46
N ILE A 322 24.59 5.75 14.60
CA ILE A 322 23.60 6.14 15.60
C ILE A 322 23.35 5.00 16.60
N PRO A 323 22.80 5.27 17.79
CA PRO A 323 22.47 4.25 18.79
C PRO A 323 21.45 3.22 18.27
N ASP A 324 21.54 1.99 18.78
CA ASP A 324 20.70 0.87 18.33
C ASP A 324 19.21 1.01 18.77
N ASN A 325 18.94 1.76 19.83
CA ASN A 325 17.60 2.05 20.32
C ASN A 325 16.84 3.05 19.46
N ILE A 326 17.49 3.78 18.55
CA ILE A 326 16.81 4.77 17.70
C ILE A 326 15.80 4.09 16.78
N LYS A 327 14.56 4.58 16.83
CA LYS A 327 13.43 4.06 16.06
C LYS A 327 13.15 4.84 14.79
N PHE A 328 13.48 6.13 14.76
CA PHE A 328 13.27 7.01 13.61
C PHE A 328 14.25 8.19 13.61
N ILE A 329 14.34 8.84 12.46
CA ILE A 329 15.16 10.05 12.24
C ILE A 329 14.20 11.22 12.03
N ALA A 330 14.40 12.32 12.73
CA ALA A 330 13.70 13.57 12.52
C ALA A 330 14.66 14.62 11.94
N VAL A 331 14.35 15.16 10.76
CA VAL A 331 15.20 16.10 10.03
C VAL A 331 14.56 17.47 10.01
N GLU A 332 15.25 18.49 10.49
CA GLU A 332 14.80 19.87 10.41
C GLU A 332 14.88 20.41 8.97
N GLU A 333 13.78 21.05 8.51
CA GLU A 333 13.71 21.73 7.23
C GLU A 333 12.96 23.05 7.42
N PHE A 334 13.72 24.16 7.52
CA PHE A 334 13.16 25.49 7.81
C PHE A 334 13.17 26.43 6.62
N ASP A 335 13.82 26.03 5.51
CA ASP A 335 13.96 26.91 4.35
C ASP A 335 12.70 26.89 3.46
N GLY A 336 11.85 25.88 3.62
CA GLY A 336 10.59 25.79 2.91
C GLY A 336 10.01 24.39 2.77
N ALA A 337 8.98 24.28 1.94
CA ALA A 337 8.33 23.02 1.61
C ALA A 337 7.95 22.97 0.13
N GLY A 338 7.74 21.77 -0.40
CA GLY A 338 7.34 21.54 -1.78
C GLY A 338 8.50 21.15 -2.69
N GLU A 339 8.39 21.44 -3.98
CA GLU A 339 9.25 20.85 -5.03
C GLU A 339 10.74 21.17 -4.85
N GLY A 340 11.09 22.33 -4.33
CA GLY A 340 12.50 22.71 -4.06
C GLY A 340 13.10 22.12 -2.78
N TYR A 341 12.30 21.39 -1.97
CA TYR A 341 12.68 20.96 -0.61
C TYR A 341 12.44 19.47 -0.47
N VAL A 342 13.39 18.68 -0.96
CA VAL A 342 13.24 17.24 -1.19
C VAL A 342 12.87 16.44 0.06
N PHE A 343 13.30 16.89 1.26
CA PHE A 343 12.91 16.23 2.52
C PHE A 343 11.41 16.32 2.82
N THR A 344 10.68 17.25 2.23
CA THR A 344 9.23 17.38 2.46
C THR A 344 8.37 16.43 1.62
N GLY A 345 8.99 15.67 0.69
CA GLY A 345 8.32 14.64 -0.11
C GLY A 345 8.24 13.27 0.57
N GLU A 346 7.59 12.31 -0.10
CA GLU A 346 7.49 10.92 0.36
C GLU A 346 8.87 10.24 0.42
N LYS A 347 9.13 9.54 1.52
CA LYS A 347 10.43 8.87 1.75
C LYS A 347 10.33 7.36 1.90
N LEU A 348 9.18 6.81 2.30
CA LEU A 348 8.97 5.37 2.60
C LEU A 348 10.06 4.80 3.54
N THR A 349 10.56 5.63 4.44
CA THR A 349 11.65 5.35 5.37
C THR A 349 11.28 5.88 6.75
N PRO A 350 11.92 5.41 7.83
CA PRO A 350 11.71 5.96 9.16
C PRO A 350 12.33 7.37 9.34
N VAL A 351 12.16 8.23 8.33
CA VAL A 351 12.58 9.64 8.36
C VAL A 351 11.35 10.53 8.31
N VAL A 352 11.19 11.41 9.29
CA VAL A 352 10.16 12.46 9.33
C VAL A 352 10.83 13.83 9.22
N THR A 353 10.22 14.74 8.49
CA THR A 353 10.72 16.12 8.35
C THR A 353 10.01 17.02 9.34
N LEU A 354 10.78 17.82 10.08
CA LEU A 354 10.25 18.81 11.00
C LEU A 354 10.25 20.20 10.33
N LEU A 355 9.06 20.76 10.23
CA LEU A 355 8.82 22.11 9.75
C LEU A 355 8.34 22.97 10.92
N LYS A 356 8.74 24.24 10.96
CA LYS A 356 8.30 25.20 11.97
C LYS A 356 7.28 26.14 11.34
N ALA A 357 6.10 26.26 11.96
CA ALA A 357 5.02 27.16 11.57
C ALA A 357 4.85 28.30 12.58
N LYS A 358 4.44 29.47 12.08
CA LYS A 358 4.07 30.64 12.93
C LYS A 358 2.59 30.67 13.18
#